data_848759a15c7e6755fe7c15efb9956ae9
#
_entry.id   848759a15c7e6755fe7c15efb9956ae9
#
_cell.length_a   1.000
_cell.length_b   1.000
_cell.length_c   1.000
_cell.angle_alpha   90.00
_cell.angle_beta   90.00
_cell.angle_gamma   90.00
#
_symmetry.space_group_name_H-M   'P 1'
#
loop_
_entity.id
_entity.type
_entity.pdbx_description
1 polymer ?
#
loop_
_entity_poly.entity_id
_entity_poly.type
_entity_poly.pdbx_seq_one_letter_code
_entity_poly.pdbx_strand_id
1 'polypeptide(L)'
;MANADDLIKSYVAAGFKKIHLDCSMSCQGDPVPLTDAIVAERAARLAKVAEETCVALSGESDLVYVIGTEVPVPGGAHETLTELAVTTPNAARATLEAHYHAFEKQGLEALWPRIIALVVQPGVEFDHTHIIDYQPQKAVALSKMVEAYDTLVFEAHSTDYQTPQSLRQLVKDHFAILKVGPALKIGRASCRERV
;
A
#
# COMPACT_ATOMS: atom_id res chain seq x y z
N MET A 1 1.99 6.48 19.04
CA MET A 1 2.37 5.09 18.80
C MET A 1 1.48 4.11 19.55
N ALA A 2 1.22 4.24 20.87
CA ALA A 2 0.33 3.32 21.59
C ALA A 2 -1.04 3.09 20.93
N ASN A 3 -1.69 4.15 20.45
CA ASN A 3 -2.99 4.04 19.77
C ASN A 3 -2.92 3.22 18.46
N ALA A 4 -1.77 3.24 17.75
CA ALA A 4 -1.60 2.44 16.54
C ALA A 4 -1.43 0.95 16.87
N ASP A 5 -0.72 0.64 17.97
CA ASP A 5 -0.59 -0.73 18.46
C ASP A 5 -1.95 -1.32 18.86
N ASP A 6 -2.76 -0.54 19.58
CA ASP A 6 -4.09 -0.97 20.01
C ASP A 6 -5.05 -1.14 18.83
N LEU A 7 -4.92 -0.32 17.79
CA LEU A 7 -5.67 -0.46 16.55
C LEU A 7 -5.32 -1.76 15.84
N ILE A 8 -4.02 -2.06 15.67
CA ILE A 8 -3.57 -3.31 15.05
C ILE A 8 -4.06 -4.53 15.83
N LYS A 9 -3.92 -4.53 17.16
CA LYS A 9 -4.46 -5.61 18.01
C LYS A 9 -5.95 -5.82 17.79
N SER A 10 -6.71 -4.72 17.71
CA SER A 10 -8.16 -4.78 17.51
C SER A 10 -8.52 -5.36 16.14
N TYR A 11 -7.80 -5.00 15.07
CA TYR A 11 -8.02 -5.57 13.74
C TYR A 11 -7.70 -7.07 13.71
N VAL A 12 -6.56 -7.48 14.27
CA VAL A 12 -6.19 -8.90 14.34
C VAL A 12 -7.21 -9.69 15.15
N ALA A 13 -7.63 -9.17 16.33
CA ALA A 13 -8.65 -9.81 17.14
C ALA A 13 -10.03 -9.89 16.46
N ALA A 14 -10.34 -8.93 15.58
CA ALA A 14 -11.54 -8.96 14.75
C ALA A 14 -11.46 -9.93 13.54
N GLY A 15 -10.31 -10.60 13.35
CA GLY A 15 -10.11 -11.61 12.31
C GLY A 15 -9.64 -11.09 10.96
N PHE A 16 -9.16 -9.84 10.89
CA PHE A 16 -8.52 -9.34 9.67
C PHE A 16 -7.20 -10.07 9.41
N LYS A 17 -7.04 -10.61 8.20
CA LYS A 17 -5.86 -11.40 7.81
C LYS A 17 -4.85 -10.64 6.96
N LYS A 18 -5.29 -9.66 6.18
CA LYS A 18 -4.41 -8.79 5.41
C LYS A 18 -4.25 -7.46 6.14
N ILE A 19 -3.04 -7.16 6.57
CA ILE A 19 -2.69 -5.92 7.26
C ILE A 19 -1.85 -5.04 6.33
N HIS A 20 -2.36 -3.85 6.03
CA HIS A 20 -1.59 -2.84 5.31
C HIS A 20 -0.88 -1.94 6.33
N LEU A 21 0.46 -1.97 6.31
CA LEU A 21 1.32 -1.23 7.22
C LEU A 21 1.65 0.16 6.63
N ASP A 22 0.62 0.99 6.50
CA ASP A 22 0.79 2.37 6.03
C ASP A 22 1.33 3.26 7.16
N CYS A 23 2.60 3.63 7.03
CA CYS A 23 3.31 4.48 7.98
C CYS A 23 3.78 5.81 7.33
N SER A 24 3.10 6.25 6.29
CA SER A 24 3.45 7.43 5.47
C SER A 24 3.21 8.77 6.14
N MET A 25 2.39 8.81 7.19
CA MET A 25 2.05 10.08 7.84
C MET A 25 3.14 10.53 8.82
N SER A 26 3.61 11.77 8.65
CA SER A 26 4.55 12.39 9.56
C SER A 26 3.92 12.62 10.94
N CYS A 27 4.67 12.29 11.98
CA CYS A 27 4.32 12.61 13.35
C CYS A 27 5.06 13.87 13.83
N GLN A 28 4.63 14.44 14.95
CA GLN A 28 5.33 15.60 15.51
C GLN A 28 6.79 15.27 15.83
N GLY A 29 7.70 16.07 15.28
CA GLY A 29 9.15 15.91 15.44
C GLY A 29 9.83 15.06 14.36
N ASP A 30 9.09 14.53 13.40
CA ASP A 30 9.66 13.82 12.26
C ASP A 30 10.36 14.77 11.29
N PRO A 31 11.37 14.28 10.55
CA PRO A 31 11.91 15.01 9.42
C PRO A 31 10.86 15.13 8.30
N VAL A 32 10.95 16.20 7.54
CA VAL A 32 10.12 16.41 6.35
C VAL A 32 11.06 16.58 5.14
N PRO A 33 10.97 15.70 4.15
CA PRO A 33 10.10 14.52 4.03
C PRO A 33 10.49 13.37 4.97
N LEU A 34 9.55 12.45 5.24
CA LEU A 34 9.84 11.19 5.93
C LEU A 34 10.82 10.36 5.12
N THR A 35 11.74 9.68 5.81
CA THR A 35 12.66 8.73 5.17
C THR A 35 12.06 7.33 5.15
N ASP A 36 12.42 6.53 4.14
CA ASP A 36 12.02 5.12 4.05
C ASP A 36 12.40 4.33 5.33
N ALA A 37 13.53 4.66 5.94
CA ALA A 37 13.96 4.02 7.19
C ALA A 37 12.96 4.22 8.34
N ILE A 38 12.45 5.45 8.54
CA ILE A 38 11.46 5.74 9.58
C ILE A 38 10.14 5.01 9.30
N VAL A 39 9.69 5.01 8.06
CA VAL A 39 8.49 4.29 7.62
C VAL A 39 8.64 2.81 7.88
N ALA A 40 9.76 2.23 7.46
CA ALA A 40 10.06 0.81 7.60
C ALA A 40 10.19 0.37 9.08
N GLU A 41 10.83 1.17 9.93
CA GLU A 41 10.91 0.88 11.37
C GLU A 41 9.54 0.86 12.04
N ARG A 42 8.65 1.77 11.65
CA ARG A 42 7.27 1.81 12.15
C ARG A 42 6.48 0.61 11.66
N ALA A 43 6.61 0.26 10.37
CA ALA A 43 5.96 -0.90 9.78
C ALA A 43 6.40 -2.20 10.47
N ALA A 44 7.70 -2.40 10.68
CA ALA A 44 8.24 -3.57 11.37
C ALA A 44 7.72 -3.68 12.82
N ARG A 45 7.64 -2.55 13.54
CA ARG A 45 7.05 -2.54 14.88
C ARG A 45 5.59 -2.95 14.88
N LEU A 46 4.78 -2.42 13.96
CA LEU A 46 3.35 -2.77 13.87
C LEU A 46 3.15 -4.22 13.41
N ALA A 47 3.99 -4.72 12.51
CA ALA A 47 4.01 -6.13 12.14
C ALA A 47 4.27 -7.04 13.34
N LYS A 48 5.24 -6.68 14.19
CA LYS A 48 5.53 -7.43 15.42
C LYS A 48 4.32 -7.49 16.34
N VAL A 49 3.64 -6.37 16.56
CA VAL A 49 2.41 -6.31 17.36
C VAL A 49 1.32 -7.21 16.77
N ALA A 50 1.16 -7.20 15.44
CA ALA A 50 0.19 -8.04 14.75
C ALA A 50 0.50 -9.53 14.92
N GLU A 51 1.75 -9.95 14.71
CA GLU A 51 2.21 -11.33 14.86
C GLU A 51 2.02 -11.84 16.29
N GLU A 52 2.51 -11.08 17.28
CA GLU A 52 2.37 -11.43 18.70
C GLU A 52 0.88 -11.58 19.09
N THR A 53 0.03 -10.69 18.57
CA THR A 53 -1.42 -10.75 18.84
C THR A 53 -2.05 -11.98 18.18
N CYS A 54 -1.72 -12.26 16.92
CA CYS A 54 -2.28 -13.39 16.18
C CYS A 54 -1.86 -14.71 16.85
N VAL A 55 -0.58 -14.88 17.18
CA VAL A 55 -0.06 -16.07 17.86
C VAL A 55 -0.70 -16.24 19.23
N ALA A 56 -0.88 -15.17 19.99
CA ALA A 56 -1.53 -15.24 21.31
C ALA A 56 -2.99 -15.69 21.23
N LEU A 57 -3.69 -15.39 20.13
CA LEU A 57 -5.11 -15.73 19.94
C LEU A 57 -5.32 -17.12 19.33
N SER A 58 -4.44 -17.55 18.39
CA SER A 58 -4.66 -18.76 17.57
C SER A 58 -3.53 -19.79 17.63
N GLY A 59 -2.43 -19.49 18.32
CA GLY A 59 -1.25 -20.35 18.42
C GLY A 59 -0.27 -20.22 17.23
N GLU A 60 -0.72 -19.74 16.10
CA GLU A 60 0.08 -19.51 14.88
C GLU A 60 -0.38 -18.24 14.17
N SER A 61 0.40 -17.74 13.23
CA SER A 61 0.04 -16.57 12.44
C SER A 61 -0.04 -16.89 10.95
N ASP A 62 -1.21 -16.59 10.38
CA ASP A 62 -1.51 -16.65 8.95
C ASP A 62 -1.71 -15.24 8.34
N LEU A 63 -1.25 -14.21 9.03
CA LEU A 63 -1.35 -12.83 8.56
C LEU A 63 -0.46 -12.61 7.34
N VAL A 64 -0.96 -11.82 6.39
CA VAL A 64 -0.21 -11.33 5.23
C VAL A 64 -0.16 -9.81 5.25
N TYR A 65 0.88 -9.25 4.65
CA TYR A 65 1.16 -7.82 4.79
C TYR A 65 1.33 -7.12 3.45
N VAL A 66 0.92 -5.88 3.43
CA VAL A 66 1.25 -4.89 2.40
C VAL A 66 2.13 -3.83 3.04
N ILE A 67 3.22 -3.48 2.37
CA ILE A 67 4.20 -2.48 2.82
C ILE A 67 4.36 -1.37 1.79
N GLY A 68 5.09 -0.34 2.15
CA GLY A 68 5.34 0.81 1.30
C GLY A 68 4.30 1.90 1.51
N THR A 69 4.59 3.02 0.91
CA THR A 69 3.79 4.22 1.01
C THR A 69 3.59 4.82 -0.37
N GLU A 70 2.42 5.37 -0.61
CA GLU A 70 2.20 6.12 -1.82
C GLU A 70 2.74 7.54 -1.67
N VAL A 71 3.57 7.96 -2.62
CA VAL A 71 4.05 9.32 -2.74
C VAL A 71 3.78 9.78 -4.18
N PRO A 72 3.03 10.82 -4.39
CA PRO A 72 2.36 11.72 -3.43
C PRO A 72 1.17 11.08 -2.70
N VAL A 73 0.74 11.70 -1.58
CA VAL A 73 -0.38 11.21 -0.77
C VAL A 73 -1.67 11.18 -1.59
N PRO A 74 -2.39 10.04 -1.63
CA PRO A 74 -3.60 9.89 -2.44
C PRO A 74 -4.69 10.90 -2.05
N GLY A 75 -5.40 11.44 -3.04
CA GLY A 75 -6.50 12.38 -2.84
C GLY A 75 -6.11 13.69 -2.18
N GLY A 76 -4.80 13.96 -2.05
CA GLY A 76 -4.24 15.15 -1.42
C GLY A 76 -3.57 16.13 -2.35
N ALA A 77 -3.60 15.92 -3.65
CA ALA A 77 -3.09 16.90 -4.60
C ALA A 77 -4.00 18.12 -4.61
N HIS A 78 -3.64 19.11 -3.80
CA HIS A 78 -4.23 20.45 -3.86
C HIS A 78 -3.65 21.29 -5.01
N GLU A 79 -2.70 20.74 -5.77
CA GLU A 79 -2.09 21.34 -6.93
C GLU A 79 -2.61 20.70 -8.21
N THR A 80 -2.65 21.45 -9.29
CA THR A 80 -3.12 20.98 -10.60
C THR A 80 -2.24 19.83 -11.07
N LEU A 81 -2.83 18.63 -11.17
CA LEU A 81 -2.15 17.41 -11.60
C LEU A 81 -1.84 17.51 -13.10
N THR A 82 -0.69 18.05 -13.45
CA THR A 82 -0.25 18.12 -14.86
C THR A 82 0.58 16.93 -15.30
N GLU A 83 1.36 16.34 -14.41
CA GLU A 83 2.07 15.08 -14.63
C GLU A 83 2.30 14.33 -13.32
N LEU A 84 1.91 13.05 -13.29
CA LEU A 84 2.19 12.16 -12.18
C LEU A 84 3.28 11.19 -12.58
N ALA A 85 4.37 11.17 -11.81
CA ALA A 85 5.48 10.27 -12.06
C ALA A 85 5.16 8.85 -11.57
N VAL A 86 5.48 7.85 -12.39
CA VAL A 86 5.45 6.44 -12.01
C VAL A 86 6.60 6.16 -11.04
N THR A 87 6.38 5.34 -10.01
CA THR A 87 7.45 4.87 -9.13
C THR A 87 8.56 4.20 -9.94
N THR A 88 9.80 4.62 -9.72
CA THR A 88 10.93 4.01 -10.44
C THR A 88 11.27 2.64 -9.84
N PRO A 89 11.80 1.69 -10.64
CA PRO A 89 12.28 0.40 -10.12
C PRO A 89 13.29 0.54 -8.97
N ASN A 90 14.15 1.54 -9.02
CA ASN A 90 15.14 1.78 -7.97
C ASN A 90 14.50 2.26 -6.67
N ALA A 91 13.52 3.16 -6.74
CA ALA A 91 12.76 3.60 -5.58
C ALA A 91 11.99 2.42 -4.94
N ALA A 92 11.33 1.60 -5.75
CA ALA A 92 10.63 0.41 -5.27
C ALA A 92 11.57 -0.59 -4.57
N ARG A 93 12.77 -0.84 -5.15
CA ARG A 93 13.79 -1.69 -4.50
C ARG A 93 14.30 -1.10 -3.21
N ALA A 94 14.60 0.20 -3.17
CA ALA A 94 15.06 0.88 -1.96
C ALA A 94 14.03 0.75 -0.81
N THR A 95 12.75 0.90 -1.13
CA THR A 95 11.67 0.71 -0.16
C THR A 95 11.62 -0.74 0.34
N LEU A 96 11.74 -1.75 -0.54
CA LEU A 96 11.80 -3.16 -0.14
C LEU A 96 13.02 -3.44 0.77
N GLU A 97 14.19 -2.96 0.40
CA GLU A 97 15.43 -3.13 1.17
C GLU A 97 15.32 -2.48 2.55
N ALA A 98 14.80 -1.25 2.64
CA ALA A 98 14.61 -0.56 3.91
C ALA A 98 13.67 -1.36 4.83
N HIS A 99 12.56 -1.87 4.30
CA HIS A 99 11.62 -2.69 5.07
C HIS A 99 12.25 -4.04 5.47
N TYR A 100 12.93 -4.73 4.56
CA TYR A 100 13.61 -5.98 4.89
C TYR A 100 14.56 -5.82 6.08
N HIS A 101 15.44 -4.82 6.04
CA HIS A 101 16.37 -4.54 7.13
C HIS A 101 15.68 -4.13 8.44
N ALA A 102 14.57 -3.40 8.37
CA ALA A 102 13.82 -3.06 9.57
C ALA A 102 13.13 -4.28 10.20
N PHE A 103 12.61 -5.20 9.37
CA PHE A 103 12.02 -6.45 9.83
C PHE A 103 13.09 -7.39 10.42
N GLU A 104 14.24 -7.51 9.76
CA GLU A 104 15.40 -8.27 10.27
C GLU A 104 15.83 -7.78 11.67
N LYS A 105 15.97 -6.48 11.87
CA LYS A 105 16.29 -5.89 13.19
C LYS A 105 15.28 -6.23 14.28
N GLN A 106 14.04 -6.55 13.93
CA GLN A 106 12.99 -6.95 14.86
C GLN A 106 12.88 -8.47 15.04
N GLY A 107 13.72 -9.27 14.33
CA GLY A 107 13.67 -10.73 14.32
C GLY A 107 12.46 -11.28 13.58
N LEU A 108 12.04 -10.59 12.51
CA LEU A 108 10.85 -10.92 11.71
C LEU A 108 11.19 -11.42 10.30
N GLU A 109 12.38 -11.94 10.07
CA GLU A 109 12.83 -12.41 8.74
C GLU A 109 11.91 -13.52 8.19
N ALA A 110 11.45 -14.40 9.06
CA ALA A 110 10.54 -15.50 8.71
C ALA A 110 9.17 -15.01 8.18
N LEU A 111 8.84 -13.74 8.41
CA LEU A 111 7.62 -13.11 7.94
C LEU A 111 7.74 -12.64 6.47
N TRP A 112 8.95 -12.48 5.96
CA TRP A 112 9.18 -11.88 4.64
C TRP A 112 8.41 -12.56 3.50
N PRO A 113 8.28 -13.89 3.41
CA PRO A 113 7.43 -14.53 2.40
C PRO A 113 5.93 -14.19 2.48
N ARG A 114 5.49 -13.60 3.59
CA ARG A 114 4.12 -13.15 3.82
C ARG A 114 3.92 -11.65 3.53
N ILE A 115 4.96 -10.95 3.07
CA ILE A 115 4.84 -9.63 2.44
C ILE A 115 4.35 -9.87 1.01
N ILE A 116 3.06 -9.64 0.77
CA ILE A 116 2.41 -10.01 -0.49
C ILE A 116 2.33 -8.85 -1.49
N ALA A 117 2.45 -7.61 -1.01
CA ALA A 117 2.40 -6.46 -1.92
C ALA A 117 3.24 -5.28 -1.44
N LEU A 118 3.73 -4.53 -2.43
CA LEU A 118 4.35 -3.23 -2.30
C LEU A 118 3.44 -2.16 -2.88
N VAL A 119 3.17 -1.10 -2.11
CA VAL A 119 2.45 0.09 -2.61
C VAL A 119 3.38 0.89 -3.51
N VAL A 120 2.92 1.20 -4.70
CA VAL A 120 3.64 2.01 -5.68
C VAL A 120 2.68 2.88 -6.48
N GLN A 121 3.19 3.98 -7.05
CA GLN A 121 2.43 4.85 -7.94
C GLN A 121 2.54 4.37 -9.40
N PRO A 122 1.45 3.87 -10.01
CA PRO A 122 1.43 3.46 -11.41
C PRO A 122 1.24 4.61 -12.41
N GLY A 123 1.11 5.85 -11.91
CA GLY A 123 0.78 7.03 -12.74
C GLY A 123 -0.72 7.24 -12.90
N VAL A 124 -1.53 6.82 -11.93
CA VAL A 124 -2.98 7.09 -11.88
C VAL A 124 -3.31 7.97 -10.70
N GLU A 125 -4.24 8.89 -10.89
CA GLU A 125 -4.78 9.74 -9.83
C GLU A 125 -6.09 10.35 -10.31
N PHE A 126 -6.86 10.89 -9.40
CA PHE A 126 -8.03 11.69 -9.72
C PHE A 126 -8.20 12.85 -8.73
N ASP A 127 -8.76 13.93 -9.22
CA ASP A 127 -9.21 15.07 -8.41
C ASP A 127 -10.73 15.29 -8.61
N HIS A 128 -11.23 16.46 -8.26
CA HIS A 128 -12.65 16.79 -8.39
C HIS A 128 -13.14 16.89 -9.83
N THR A 129 -12.23 17.08 -10.79
CA THR A 129 -12.56 17.43 -12.19
C THR A 129 -11.79 16.62 -13.22
N HIS A 130 -10.70 15.99 -12.82
CA HIS A 130 -9.78 15.29 -13.73
C HIS A 130 -9.48 13.88 -13.26
N ILE A 131 -9.22 13.00 -14.22
CA ILE A 131 -8.75 11.65 -14.02
C ILE A 131 -7.48 11.51 -14.84
N ILE A 132 -6.39 11.04 -14.20
CA ILE A 132 -5.17 10.64 -14.89
C ILE A 132 -5.29 9.15 -15.19
N ASP A 133 -5.48 8.85 -16.47
CA ASP A 133 -5.63 7.47 -16.94
C ASP A 133 -4.29 6.71 -16.93
N TYR A 134 -4.39 5.41 -16.64
CA TYR A 134 -3.24 4.53 -16.67
C TYR A 134 -2.59 4.47 -18.05
N GLN A 135 -1.27 4.64 -18.08
CA GLN A 135 -0.44 4.58 -19.27
C GLN A 135 0.57 3.44 -19.15
N PRO A 136 0.26 2.23 -19.66
CA PRO A 136 1.08 1.02 -19.48
C PRO A 136 2.55 1.21 -19.89
N GLN A 137 2.79 1.98 -20.95
CA GLN A 137 4.14 2.24 -21.46
C GLN A 137 5.05 2.95 -20.45
N LYS A 138 4.48 3.70 -19.50
CA LYS A 138 5.24 4.36 -18.43
C LYS A 138 5.61 3.41 -17.30
N ALA A 139 4.84 2.33 -17.10
CA ALA A 139 5.02 1.37 -16.01
C ALA A 139 5.82 0.12 -16.39
N VAL A 140 6.23 -0.05 -17.65
CA VAL A 140 6.92 -1.26 -18.15
C VAL A 140 8.14 -1.65 -17.30
N ALA A 141 8.97 -0.68 -16.95
CA ALA A 141 10.19 -0.95 -16.17
C ALA A 141 9.86 -1.40 -14.73
N LEU A 142 8.84 -0.78 -14.12
CA LEU A 142 8.36 -1.14 -12.80
C LEU A 142 7.70 -2.52 -12.80
N SER A 143 6.83 -2.79 -13.77
CA SER A 143 6.18 -4.10 -13.96
C SER A 143 7.21 -5.23 -14.08
N LYS A 144 8.25 -5.05 -14.90
CA LYS A 144 9.33 -6.06 -15.02
C LYS A 144 10.15 -6.25 -13.75
N MET A 145 10.24 -5.23 -12.90
CA MET A 145 11.02 -5.34 -11.67
C MET A 145 10.39 -6.34 -10.69
N VAL A 146 9.09 -6.39 -10.57
CA VAL A 146 8.41 -7.25 -9.61
C VAL A 146 8.43 -8.73 -10.04
N GLU A 147 8.64 -9.03 -11.33
CA GLU A 147 8.77 -10.40 -11.83
C GLU A 147 9.97 -11.17 -11.23
N ALA A 148 10.90 -10.46 -10.58
CA ALA A 148 12.01 -11.07 -9.85
C ALA A 148 11.62 -11.58 -8.44
N TYR A 149 10.37 -11.38 -8.02
CA TYR A 149 9.87 -11.73 -6.70
C TYR A 149 8.69 -12.69 -6.80
N ASP A 150 8.81 -13.92 -6.32
CA ASP A 150 7.83 -14.99 -6.50
C ASP A 150 6.48 -14.73 -5.82
N THR A 151 6.45 -13.97 -4.72
CA THR A 151 5.26 -13.77 -3.89
C THR A 151 4.75 -12.34 -3.85
N LEU A 152 5.45 -11.41 -4.52
CA LEU A 152 5.16 -9.99 -4.44
C LEU A 152 4.34 -9.51 -5.64
N VAL A 153 3.31 -8.72 -5.36
CA VAL A 153 2.59 -7.94 -6.37
C VAL A 153 2.64 -6.46 -6.01
N PHE A 154 2.14 -5.60 -6.89
CA PHE A 154 1.94 -4.19 -6.57
C PHE A 154 0.53 -3.93 -6.06
N GLU A 155 0.43 -2.98 -5.12
CA GLU A 155 -0.81 -2.33 -4.74
C GLU A 155 -0.80 -0.89 -5.30
N ALA A 156 -1.85 -0.55 -6.05
CA ALA A 156 -2.08 0.79 -6.59
C ALA A 156 -3.25 1.46 -5.88
N HIS A 157 -3.08 2.74 -5.54
CA HIS A 157 -4.13 3.55 -4.95
C HIS A 157 -4.80 4.45 -6.01
N SER A 158 -5.87 5.14 -5.61
CA SER A 158 -6.57 6.11 -6.47
C SER A 158 -6.98 5.56 -7.85
N THR A 159 -7.31 4.27 -7.90
CA THR A 159 -7.72 3.60 -9.15
C THR A 159 -9.20 3.80 -9.48
N ASP A 160 -9.87 4.70 -8.74
CA ASP A 160 -11.23 5.12 -9.02
C ASP A 160 -11.36 5.69 -10.43
N TYR A 161 -12.52 5.47 -11.04
CA TYR A 161 -12.90 6.01 -12.34
C TYR A 161 -12.03 5.56 -13.54
N GLN A 162 -11.06 4.69 -13.34
CA GLN A 162 -10.30 4.08 -14.43
C GLN A 162 -11.21 3.24 -15.33
N THR A 163 -10.94 3.23 -16.64
CA THR A 163 -11.71 2.40 -17.57
C THR A 163 -11.54 0.91 -17.27
N PRO A 164 -12.52 0.05 -17.64
CA PRO A 164 -12.35 -1.40 -17.51
C PRO A 164 -11.13 -1.95 -18.24
N GLN A 165 -10.70 -1.29 -19.33
CA GLN A 165 -9.48 -1.66 -20.03
C GLN A 165 -8.23 -1.30 -19.24
N SER A 166 -8.18 -0.10 -18.65
CA SER A 166 -7.09 0.36 -17.79
C SER A 166 -6.94 -0.54 -16.56
N LEU A 167 -8.05 -0.90 -15.91
CA LEU A 167 -8.04 -1.82 -14.76
C LEU A 167 -7.50 -3.21 -15.12
N ARG A 168 -7.93 -3.76 -16.28
CA ARG A 168 -7.38 -5.03 -16.77
C ARG A 168 -5.89 -4.95 -17.10
N GLN A 169 -5.44 -3.82 -17.62
CA GLN A 169 -4.04 -3.63 -17.94
C GLN A 169 -3.19 -3.46 -16.67
N LEU A 170 -3.67 -2.72 -15.68
CA LEU A 170 -3.03 -2.65 -14.35
C LEU A 170 -2.78 -4.05 -13.79
N VAL A 171 -3.80 -4.90 -13.78
CA VAL A 171 -3.64 -6.28 -13.28
C VAL A 171 -2.62 -7.08 -14.09
N LYS A 172 -2.58 -6.94 -15.41
CA LYS A 172 -1.57 -7.59 -16.28
C LYS A 172 -0.15 -7.10 -15.98
N ASP A 173 -0.02 -5.84 -15.58
CA ASP A 173 1.24 -5.22 -15.24
C ASP A 173 1.59 -5.39 -13.74
N HIS A 174 1.01 -6.41 -13.10
CA HIS A 174 1.24 -6.85 -11.72
C HIS A 174 0.67 -5.94 -10.61
N PHE A 175 -0.14 -4.94 -10.94
CA PHE A 175 -0.90 -4.19 -9.94
C PHE A 175 -2.16 -4.99 -9.58
N ALA A 176 -1.99 -6.04 -8.78
CA ALA A 176 -3.07 -7.00 -8.49
C ALA A 176 -4.00 -6.55 -7.35
N ILE A 177 -3.59 -5.56 -6.56
CA ILE A 177 -4.41 -4.94 -5.53
C ILE A 177 -4.72 -3.50 -5.97
N LEU A 178 -5.99 -3.23 -6.25
CA LEU A 178 -6.46 -1.94 -6.72
C LEU A 178 -7.35 -1.31 -5.64
N LYS A 179 -6.90 -0.21 -5.05
CA LYS A 179 -7.67 0.51 -4.03
C LYS A 179 -8.57 1.56 -4.67
N VAL A 180 -9.83 1.49 -4.31
CA VAL A 180 -10.87 2.42 -4.73
C VAL A 180 -11.62 2.95 -3.51
N GLY A 181 -12.14 4.14 -3.59
CA GLY A 181 -12.87 4.80 -2.51
C GLY A 181 -14.17 5.45 -2.99
N PRO A 182 -14.14 6.71 -3.47
CA PRO A 182 -15.34 7.48 -3.80
C PRO A 182 -16.26 6.80 -4.81
N ALA A 183 -15.73 6.16 -5.84
CA ALA A 183 -16.52 5.48 -6.88
C ALA A 183 -17.46 4.41 -6.30
N LEU A 184 -17.02 3.64 -5.32
CA LEU A 184 -17.87 2.66 -4.64
C LEU A 184 -18.84 3.30 -3.66
N LYS A 185 -18.47 4.41 -3.02
CA LYS A 185 -19.35 5.13 -2.10
C LYS A 185 -20.52 5.80 -2.83
N ILE A 186 -20.27 6.39 -3.98
CA ILE A 186 -21.30 7.01 -4.83
C ILE A 186 -22.31 5.95 -5.29
N GLY A 187 -21.85 4.79 -5.77
CA GLY A 187 -22.72 3.70 -6.16
C GLY A 187 -23.63 3.22 -5.02
N ARG A 188 -23.16 3.24 -3.79
CA ARG A 188 -23.93 2.86 -2.60
C ARG A 188 -24.99 3.91 -2.23
N ALA A 189 -24.69 5.21 -2.39
CA ALA A 189 -25.63 6.28 -2.18
C ALA A 189 -26.78 6.22 -3.19
N SER A 190 -26.50 6.02 -4.48
CA SER A 190 -27.51 5.91 -5.53
C SER A 190 -28.43 4.69 -5.36
N CYS A 191 -27.98 3.62 -4.75
CA CYS A 191 -28.82 2.47 -4.39
C CYS A 191 -29.77 2.75 -3.22
N ARG A 192 -29.40 3.66 -2.30
CA ARG A 192 -30.27 4.03 -1.16
C ARG A 192 -31.37 5.03 -1.52
N GLU A 193 -31.16 5.85 -2.54
CA GLU A 193 -32.13 6.85 -3.00
C GLU A 193 -33.25 6.26 -3.90
N ARG A 194 -33.14 4.97 -4.25
CA ARG A 194 -34.11 4.28 -5.11
C ARG A 194 -35.05 3.32 -4.36
N VAL A 195 -35.11 3.40 -3.03
CA VAL A 195 -36.04 2.61 -2.21
C VAL A 195 -37.15 3.49 -1.66
#